data_3421df5b5b0d8c7cb57106c3a9b8e70c
#
_entry.id   3421df5b5b0d8c7cb57106c3a9b8e70c
#
_cell.length_a   1.000
_cell.length_b   1.000
_cell.length_c   1.000
_cell.angle_alpha   90.00
_cell.angle_beta   90.00
_cell.angle_gamma   90.00
#
_symmetry.space_group_name_H-M   'P 1'
#
loop_
_entity.id
_entity.type
_entity.pdbx_description
1 polymer ?
#
loop_
_entity_poly.entity_id
_entity_poly.type
_entity_poly.pdbx_seq_one_letter_code
_entity_poly.pdbx_strand_id
1 'polypeptide(L)'
;MVHVPEARALHERWDASWLGQHPQRNLAWAAAILGLAIRWATLVMTGHLAGSWEYDDAVYFGTAVQMVHGLVPYRDFVLIQPPGVPLALTPVALLSYPFGTHTALEVARALVPLVSFVNVLLLGRLLRHRSPLAVATACLVLALFPDAILASSALLLEPFLNLFCLLGLLALFSGDRLTPRTDLTIWAGLAFGVGGTMKTWAVIPLAAVALVLLMRGRVAQVIVLAVAAGIGFLLPCLPFVLLSPGPFIHQVFLDQLGRTGQAGQPILVRLEFMTTVWPGLGVPPGHRYQVLAAGAAAVLLAVFAAAFAALPGEGSRRLPTQLEGFTLLSTVLVGVALCWPAEFFYHYAAFLAPFLALLLGLAVARMERIRPQLVAALVAVVFVAGLLHAAAIPALLQRAQDPSALLATTIPSGACVVTDETEYTVNADRFLAKQKSCPVVVDALGTTISISGSQVPSSPAAQAAAPAWLGYFSRATYLLLTPLSGDRIPWNRQLESYVERNFHPVLQSPVLVLKRNPAAPSPLALPLPPVPPAS
;
A
#
# COMPACT_ATOMS: atom_id res chain seq x y z
N MET A 1 23.40 11.76 40.77
CA MET A 1 22.59 10.57 40.50
C MET A 1 21.17 11.04 40.20
N VAL A 2 20.86 11.19 38.93
CA VAL A 2 19.51 11.59 38.46
C VAL A 2 18.68 10.30 38.42
N HIS A 3 17.70 10.18 39.30
CA HIS A 3 16.72 9.11 39.27
C HIS A 3 15.93 9.26 37.92
N VAL A 4 15.99 8.24 37.08
CA VAL A 4 15.20 8.09 35.88
C VAL A 4 13.98 7.21 36.21
N PRO A 5 12.86 7.80 36.69
CA PRO A 5 11.60 7.05 36.89
C PRO A 5 10.88 6.75 35.57
N GLU A 6 11.30 7.35 34.43
CA GLU A 6 10.51 7.44 33.21
C GLU A 6 10.63 6.22 32.27
N ALA A 7 11.75 5.52 32.28
CA ALA A 7 11.92 4.29 31.48
C ALA A 7 10.96 3.17 31.93
N ARG A 8 10.63 3.12 33.23
CA ARG A 8 9.65 2.18 33.78
C ARG A 8 8.24 2.42 33.25
N ALA A 9 7.81 3.69 33.07
CA ALA A 9 6.47 4.01 32.64
C ALA A 9 6.21 3.67 31.13
N LEU A 10 7.23 3.72 30.29
CA LEU A 10 7.16 3.21 28.91
C LEU A 10 7.13 1.67 28.91
N HIS A 11 7.94 1.05 29.74
CA HIS A 11 7.97 -0.41 29.89
C HIS A 11 6.64 -0.96 30.43
N GLU A 12 6.03 -0.30 31.41
CA GLU A 12 4.72 -0.67 31.97
C GLU A 12 3.56 -0.54 30.98
N ARG A 13 3.65 0.32 29.97
CA ARG A 13 2.63 0.43 28.90
C ARG A 13 2.77 -0.65 27.82
N TRP A 14 3.96 -1.18 27.62
CA TRP A 14 4.22 -2.32 26.73
C TRP A 14 4.21 -3.64 27.51
N ASP A 15 3.70 -3.60 28.75
CA ASP A 15 3.76 -4.68 29.70
C ASP A 15 3.36 -6.04 29.15
N ALA A 16 4.16 -7.05 29.48
CA ALA A 16 3.87 -8.47 29.30
C ALA A 16 2.52 -8.90 29.93
N SER A 17 1.90 -8.06 30.77
CA SER A 17 0.54 -8.24 31.32
C SER A 17 -0.56 -8.24 30.24
N TRP A 18 -0.32 -7.60 29.05
CA TRP A 18 -1.23 -7.78 27.92
C TRP A 18 -1.20 -9.23 27.41
N LEU A 19 -0.14 -9.98 27.72
CA LEU A 19 -0.02 -11.41 27.47
C LEU A 19 -0.73 -12.28 28.53
N GLY A 20 -1.32 -11.69 29.59
CA GLY A 20 -2.13 -12.37 30.63
C GLY A 20 -3.47 -12.91 30.12
N GLN A 21 -4.30 -13.50 30.98
CA GLN A 21 -5.57 -14.17 30.63
C GLN A 21 -6.72 -13.17 30.33
N HIS A 22 -6.62 -12.35 29.30
CA HIS A 22 -7.70 -11.44 28.89
C HIS A 22 -8.39 -11.91 27.61
N PRO A 23 -9.71 -12.11 27.60
CA PRO A 23 -10.44 -12.59 26.42
C PRO A 23 -10.28 -11.68 25.21
N GLN A 24 -10.19 -10.36 25.39
CA GLN A 24 -9.96 -9.39 24.33
C GLN A 24 -8.68 -9.69 23.53
N ARG A 25 -7.60 -10.02 24.25
CA ARG A 25 -6.32 -10.37 23.63
C ARG A 25 -6.44 -11.64 22.81
N ASN A 26 -7.02 -12.68 23.39
CA ASN A 26 -7.16 -13.97 22.70
C ASN A 26 -7.98 -13.85 21.44
N LEU A 27 -9.04 -13.04 21.45
CA LEU A 27 -9.85 -12.73 20.28
C LEU A 27 -9.07 -11.94 19.22
N ALA A 28 -8.27 -10.95 19.62
CA ALA A 28 -7.42 -10.21 18.69
C ALA A 28 -6.37 -11.14 18.02
N TRP A 29 -5.72 -12.02 18.79
CA TRP A 29 -4.81 -13.01 18.24
C TRP A 29 -5.50 -14.00 17.31
N ALA A 30 -6.67 -14.52 17.69
CA ALA A 30 -7.45 -15.43 16.84
C ALA A 30 -7.83 -14.77 15.50
N ALA A 31 -8.31 -13.53 15.53
CA ALA A 31 -8.63 -12.76 14.33
C ALA A 31 -7.38 -12.48 13.48
N ALA A 32 -6.26 -12.15 14.10
CA ALA A 32 -5.00 -11.90 13.40
C ALA A 32 -4.45 -13.17 12.72
N ILE A 33 -4.49 -14.31 13.40
CA ILE A 33 -4.08 -15.61 12.85
C ILE A 33 -5.00 -16.02 11.70
N LEU A 34 -6.32 -15.87 11.85
CA LEU A 34 -7.29 -16.15 10.79
C LEU A 34 -7.00 -15.27 9.57
N GLY A 35 -6.83 -13.96 9.78
CA GLY A 35 -6.51 -13.01 8.70
C GLY A 35 -5.18 -13.31 8.01
N LEU A 36 -4.16 -13.75 8.77
CA LEU A 36 -2.88 -14.19 8.21
C LEU A 36 -3.06 -15.44 7.34
N ALA A 37 -3.77 -16.45 7.86
CA ALA A 37 -4.01 -17.70 7.15
C ALA A 37 -4.74 -17.46 5.81
N ILE A 38 -5.76 -16.60 5.79
CA ILE A 38 -6.50 -16.25 4.56
C ILE A 38 -5.57 -15.56 3.56
N ARG A 39 -4.75 -14.60 3.98
CA ARG A 39 -3.82 -13.87 3.10
C ARG A 39 -2.76 -14.79 2.50
N TRP A 40 -2.20 -15.67 3.30
CA TRP A 40 -1.24 -16.67 2.81
C TRP A 40 -1.90 -17.68 1.88
N ALA A 41 -3.12 -18.16 2.22
CA ALA A 41 -3.88 -19.01 1.32
C ALA A 41 -4.16 -18.30 -0.02
N THR A 42 -4.51 -17.02 0.00
CA THR A 42 -4.71 -16.22 -1.22
C THR A 42 -3.43 -16.18 -2.06
N LEU A 43 -2.28 -15.81 -1.49
CA LEU A 43 -0.99 -15.77 -2.19
C LEU A 43 -0.65 -17.10 -2.87
N VAL A 44 -0.82 -18.21 -2.14
CA VAL A 44 -0.44 -19.54 -2.65
C VAL A 44 -1.44 -20.04 -3.70
N MET A 45 -2.75 -19.96 -3.41
CA MET A 45 -3.79 -20.51 -4.30
C MET A 45 -3.92 -19.76 -5.63
N THR A 46 -3.62 -18.48 -5.65
CA THR A 46 -3.66 -17.66 -6.87
C THR A 46 -2.34 -17.65 -7.63
N GLY A 47 -1.26 -18.17 -7.03
CA GLY A 47 0.08 -18.09 -7.60
C GLY A 47 0.73 -16.72 -7.46
N HIS A 48 0.13 -15.78 -6.73
CA HIS A 48 0.63 -14.41 -6.56
C HIS A 48 1.96 -14.35 -5.79
N LEU A 49 2.34 -15.42 -5.09
CA LEU A 49 3.64 -15.46 -4.40
C LEU A 49 4.79 -15.40 -5.39
N ALA A 50 4.76 -16.21 -6.44
CA ALA A 50 5.87 -16.37 -7.39
C ALA A 50 5.61 -15.74 -8.77
N GLY A 51 4.34 -15.65 -9.19
CA GLY A 51 3.96 -15.16 -10.51
C GLY A 51 3.76 -13.64 -10.57
N SER A 52 3.47 -13.14 -11.76
CA SER A 52 3.21 -11.72 -12.04
C SER A 52 1.72 -11.44 -12.11
N TRP A 53 1.26 -10.42 -11.38
CA TRP A 53 -0.15 -10.03 -11.38
C TRP A 53 -0.42 -8.56 -10.99
N GLU A 54 0.52 -7.89 -10.31
CA GLU A 54 0.34 -6.53 -9.80
C GLU A 54 1.52 -5.64 -10.20
N TYR A 55 1.25 -4.65 -11.01
CA TYR A 55 2.24 -3.70 -11.52
C TYR A 55 3.07 -3.03 -10.44
N ASP A 56 2.41 -2.59 -9.37
CA ASP A 56 3.02 -1.82 -8.28
C ASP A 56 4.04 -2.64 -7.45
N ASP A 57 3.92 -3.97 -7.43
CA ASP A 57 4.87 -4.87 -6.75
C ASP A 57 6.30 -4.58 -7.18
N ALA A 58 6.51 -4.58 -8.49
CA ALA A 58 7.83 -4.37 -9.04
C ALA A 58 8.27 -2.92 -9.03
N VAL A 59 7.34 -1.97 -9.00
CA VAL A 59 7.68 -0.56 -8.81
C VAL A 59 8.34 -0.36 -7.45
N TYR A 60 7.74 -0.88 -6.37
CA TYR A 60 8.29 -0.69 -5.02
C TYR A 60 9.47 -1.61 -4.74
N PHE A 61 9.37 -2.89 -5.09
CA PHE A 61 10.47 -3.83 -4.89
C PHE A 61 11.64 -3.57 -5.83
N GLY A 62 11.38 -3.31 -7.11
CA GLY A 62 12.39 -2.95 -8.10
C GLY A 62 13.15 -1.67 -7.70
N THR A 63 12.44 -0.67 -7.15
CA THR A 63 13.09 0.51 -6.55
C THR A 63 14.05 0.10 -5.43
N ALA A 64 13.60 -0.76 -4.49
CA ALA A 64 14.46 -1.24 -3.40
C ALA A 64 15.68 -2.02 -3.92
N VAL A 65 15.50 -2.86 -4.94
CA VAL A 65 16.61 -3.58 -5.61
C VAL A 65 17.58 -2.59 -6.25
N GLN A 66 17.10 -1.60 -7.00
CA GLN A 66 18.00 -0.60 -7.59
C GLN A 66 18.76 0.21 -6.52
N MET A 67 18.11 0.52 -5.39
CA MET A 67 18.75 1.23 -4.28
C MET A 67 19.90 0.42 -3.67
N VAL A 68 19.72 -0.87 -3.39
CA VAL A 68 20.80 -1.71 -2.85
C VAL A 68 21.92 -1.92 -3.86
N HIS A 69 21.65 -1.80 -5.17
CA HIS A 69 22.64 -1.79 -6.24
C HIS A 69 23.26 -0.41 -6.53
N GLY A 70 23.00 0.59 -5.66
CA GLY A 70 23.69 1.89 -5.67
C GLY A 70 23.04 2.97 -6.52
N LEU A 71 21.84 2.76 -7.06
CA LEU A 71 21.07 3.79 -7.76
C LEU A 71 20.13 4.51 -6.80
N VAL A 72 19.88 5.78 -7.09
CA VAL A 72 19.09 6.67 -6.22
C VAL A 72 17.79 7.05 -6.95
N PRO A 73 16.62 6.69 -6.40
CA PRO A 73 15.34 7.14 -6.96
C PRO A 73 15.29 8.68 -7.02
N TYR A 74 14.48 9.17 -7.92
CA TYR A 74 14.34 10.61 -8.29
C TYR A 74 15.55 11.19 -9.04
N ARG A 75 16.78 10.69 -8.80
CA ARG A 75 17.98 11.11 -9.50
C ARG A 75 18.28 10.25 -10.73
N ASP A 76 18.31 8.94 -10.54
CA ASP A 76 18.76 7.99 -11.56
C ASP A 76 17.59 7.33 -12.32
N PHE A 77 16.41 7.31 -11.71
CA PHE A 77 15.17 6.81 -12.29
C PHE A 77 13.95 7.45 -11.59
N VAL A 78 12.80 7.36 -12.25
CA VAL A 78 11.54 7.93 -11.75
C VAL A 78 10.89 7.04 -10.69
N LEU A 79 10.41 7.67 -9.61
CA LEU A 79 9.53 7.08 -8.60
C LEU A 79 8.49 8.12 -8.18
N ILE A 80 7.24 7.98 -8.60
CA ILE A 80 6.18 8.96 -8.31
C ILE A 80 5.50 8.76 -6.94
N GLN A 81 6.15 8.05 -6.02
CA GLN A 81 5.70 7.82 -4.64
C GLN A 81 6.80 8.22 -3.65
N PRO A 82 6.46 8.50 -2.38
CA PRO A 82 7.48 8.67 -1.34
C PRO A 82 8.30 7.38 -1.14
N PRO A 83 9.55 7.46 -0.61
CA PRO A 83 10.50 6.35 -0.61
C PRO A 83 10.28 5.32 0.51
N GLY A 84 9.27 5.47 1.37
CA GLY A 84 9.14 4.71 2.61
C GLY A 84 9.01 3.20 2.39
N VAL A 85 8.14 2.75 1.49
CA VAL A 85 7.99 1.31 1.21
C VAL A 85 9.24 0.74 0.56
N PRO A 86 9.84 1.31 -0.49
CA PRO A 86 11.15 0.87 -0.98
C PRO A 86 12.23 0.81 0.11
N LEU A 87 12.32 1.80 0.99
CA LEU A 87 13.24 1.79 2.14
C LEU A 87 12.98 0.63 3.09
N ALA A 88 11.71 0.35 3.41
CA ALA A 88 11.33 -0.77 4.26
C ALA A 88 11.66 -2.14 3.63
N LEU A 89 11.68 -2.21 2.30
CA LEU A 89 11.99 -3.41 1.54
C LEU A 89 13.50 -3.61 1.27
N THR A 90 14.36 -2.60 1.50
CA THR A 90 15.81 -2.73 1.26
C THR A 90 16.47 -3.91 1.96
N PRO A 91 16.14 -4.27 3.22
CA PRO A 91 16.73 -5.45 3.85
C PRO A 91 16.43 -6.75 3.09
N VAL A 92 15.21 -6.87 2.53
CA VAL A 92 14.81 -8.03 1.73
C VAL A 92 15.43 -7.95 0.32
N ALA A 93 15.53 -6.75 -0.26
CA ALA A 93 16.15 -6.54 -1.55
C ALA A 93 17.64 -6.94 -1.58
N LEU A 94 18.35 -6.91 -0.44
CA LEU A 94 19.71 -7.45 -0.32
C LEU A 94 19.80 -8.95 -0.65
N LEU A 95 18.71 -9.71 -0.50
CA LEU A 95 18.65 -11.11 -0.90
C LEU A 95 18.79 -11.29 -2.42
N SER A 96 18.60 -10.23 -3.19
CA SER A 96 18.80 -10.27 -4.65
C SER A 96 20.26 -10.61 -5.05
N TYR A 97 21.24 -10.32 -4.19
CA TYR A 97 22.64 -10.66 -4.45
C TYR A 97 22.91 -12.17 -4.43
N PRO A 98 22.56 -12.91 -3.37
CA PRO A 98 22.82 -14.36 -3.33
C PRO A 98 21.76 -15.21 -4.03
N PHE A 99 20.50 -14.76 -4.12
CA PHE A 99 19.37 -15.61 -4.52
C PHE A 99 18.62 -15.14 -5.78
N GLY A 100 19.00 -13.99 -6.34
CA GLY A 100 18.30 -13.37 -7.45
C GLY A 100 17.10 -12.51 -7.03
N THR A 101 16.60 -11.74 -8.00
CA THR A 101 15.46 -10.81 -7.77
C THR A 101 14.14 -11.55 -7.60
N HIS A 102 13.98 -12.71 -8.26
CA HIS A 102 12.81 -13.56 -8.15
C HIS A 102 12.57 -14.02 -6.69
N THR A 103 13.52 -14.74 -6.12
CA THR A 103 13.41 -15.25 -4.74
C THR A 103 13.28 -14.11 -3.72
N ALA A 104 14.00 -13.01 -3.93
CA ALA A 104 13.90 -11.86 -3.05
C ALA A 104 12.49 -11.21 -3.09
N LEU A 105 11.84 -11.16 -4.27
CA LEU A 105 10.46 -10.69 -4.41
C LEU A 105 9.46 -11.63 -3.70
N GLU A 106 9.63 -12.95 -3.86
CA GLU A 106 8.80 -13.93 -3.15
C GLU A 106 8.85 -13.74 -1.63
N VAL A 107 10.07 -13.57 -1.08
CA VAL A 107 10.25 -13.29 0.36
C VAL A 107 9.58 -11.97 0.75
N ALA A 108 9.72 -10.93 -0.06
CA ALA A 108 9.08 -9.64 0.20
C ALA A 108 7.55 -9.78 0.26
N ARG A 109 6.94 -10.47 -0.71
CA ARG A 109 5.50 -10.74 -0.75
C ARG A 109 5.04 -11.57 0.46
N ALA A 110 5.80 -12.59 0.84
CA ALA A 110 5.49 -13.41 2.01
C ALA A 110 5.50 -12.62 3.33
N LEU A 111 6.21 -11.50 3.42
CA LEU A 111 6.27 -10.67 4.63
C LEU A 111 5.11 -9.68 4.76
N VAL A 112 4.47 -9.25 3.67
CA VAL A 112 3.37 -8.26 3.73
C VAL A 112 2.18 -8.73 4.56
N PRO A 113 1.70 -10.00 4.47
CA PRO A 113 0.67 -10.51 5.37
C PRO A 113 1.00 -10.39 6.85
N LEU A 114 2.30 -10.46 7.23
CA LEU A 114 2.73 -10.26 8.61
C LEU A 114 2.55 -8.80 9.07
N VAL A 115 2.74 -7.82 8.19
CA VAL A 115 2.43 -6.42 8.48
C VAL A 115 0.93 -6.26 8.78
N SER A 116 0.08 -6.89 7.98
CA SER A 116 -1.38 -6.88 8.21
C SER A 116 -1.79 -7.62 9.48
N PHE A 117 -1.12 -8.71 9.81
CA PHE A 117 -1.29 -9.41 11.09
C PHE A 117 -0.99 -8.48 12.28
N VAL A 118 0.12 -7.73 12.23
CA VAL A 118 0.46 -6.74 13.25
C VAL A 118 -0.60 -5.65 13.32
N ASN A 119 -1.12 -5.17 12.19
CA ASN A 119 -2.19 -4.16 12.17
C ASN A 119 -3.44 -4.61 12.94
N VAL A 120 -3.86 -5.88 12.79
CA VAL A 120 -5.00 -6.42 13.56
C VAL A 120 -4.69 -6.44 15.06
N LEU A 121 -3.48 -6.84 15.46
CA LEU A 121 -3.08 -6.85 16.87
C LEU A 121 -3.02 -5.43 17.46
N LEU A 122 -2.50 -4.44 16.72
CA LEU A 122 -2.46 -3.05 17.16
C LEU A 122 -3.86 -2.47 17.35
N LEU A 123 -4.79 -2.81 16.43
CA LEU A 123 -6.19 -2.43 16.53
C LEU A 123 -6.86 -3.02 17.78
N GLY A 124 -6.65 -4.33 18.03
CA GLY A 124 -7.15 -4.99 19.21
C GLY A 124 -6.58 -4.39 20.51
N ARG A 125 -5.29 -4.01 20.50
CA ARG A 125 -4.66 -3.33 21.64
C ARG A 125 -5.24 -1.93 21.88
N LEU A 126 -5.57 -1.19 20.83
CA LEU A 126 -6.22 0.12 20.95
C LEU A 126 -7.58 0.03 21.65
N LEU A 127 -8.34 -1.03 21.36
CA LEU A 127 -9.67 -1.29 21.92
C LEU A 127 -9.68 -2.18 23.18
N ARG A 128 -8.54 -2.57 23.75
CA ARG A 128 -8.43 -3.53 24.85
C ARG A 128 -9.27 -3.21 26.10
N HIS A 129 -9.64 -1.94 26.27
CA HIS A 129 -10.47 -1.45 27.37
C HIS A 129 -11.97 -1.58 27.09
N ARG A 130 -12.36 -2.00 25.89
CA ARG A 130 -13.74 -2.25 25.47
C ARG A 130 -14.13 -3.72 25.70
N SER A 131 -15.37 -4.04 25.47
CA SER A 131 -15.88 -5.40 25.60
C SER A 131 -15.19 -6.39 24.66
N PRO A 132 -15.18 -7.69 25.00
CA PRO A 132 -14.68 -8.72 24.11
C PRO A 132 -15.35 -8.72 22.73
N LEU A 133 -16.67 -8.48 22.68
CA LEU A 133 -17.43 -8.44 21.43
C LEU A 133 -17.02 -7.26 20.54
N ALA A 134 -16.79 -6.09 21.14
CA ALA A 134 -16.31 -4.91 20.41
C ALA A 134 -14.92 -5.12 19.81
N VAL A 135 -13.99 -5.70 20.58
CA VAL A 135 -12.64 -6.04 20.11
C VAL A 135 -12.70 -7.09 19.00
N ALA A 136 -13.48 -8.16 19.20
CA ALA A 136 -13.66 -9.20 18.19
C ALA A 136 -14.20 -8.61 16.89
N THR A 137 -15.23 -7.76 16.95
CA THR A 137 -15.82 -7.12 15.77
C THR A 137 -14.77 -6.29 15.01
N ALA A 138 -14.06 -5.41 15.70
CA ALA A 138 -13.05 -4.57 15.05
C ALA A 138 -11.93 -5.41 14.41
N CYS A 139 -11.39 -6.37 15.16
CA CYS A 139 -10.30 -7.22 14.66
C CYS A 139 -10.73 -8.10 13.49
N LEU A 140 -11.95 -8.68 13.54
CA LEU A 140 -12.47 -9.51 12.46
C LEU A 140 -12.81 -8.69 11.20
N VAL A 141 -13.37 -7.49 11.36
CA VAL A 141 -13.60 -6.58 10.22
C VAL A 141 -12.28 -6.27 9.52
N LEU A 142 -11.24 -5.88 10.24
CA LEU A 142 -9.94 -5.59 9.62
C LEU A 142 -9.29 -6.85 9.02
N ALA A 143 -9.40 -8.00 9.70
CA ALA A 143 -8.82 -9.26 9.25
C ALA A 143 -9.45 -9.78 7.95
N LEU A 144 -10.79 -9.60 7.81
CA LEU A 144 -11.60 -10.13 6.72
C LEU A 144 -11.96 -9.08 5.66
N PHE A 145 -11.54 -7.83 5.80
CA PHE A 145 -11.82 -6.77 4.83
C PHE A 145 -11.21 -7.13 3.47
N PRO A 146 -12.00 -7.29 2.39
CA PRO A 146 -11.53 -7.84 1.13
C PRO A 146 -10.35 -7.05 0.54
N ASP A 147 -10.46 -5.72 0.45
CA ASP A 147 -9.41 -4.91 -0.12
C ASP A 147 -8.13 -4.90 0.74
N ALA A 148 -8.24 -5.09 2.07
CA ALA A 148 -7.08 -5.28 2.93
C ALA A 148 -6.42 -6.65 2.74
N ILE A 149 -7.19 -7.69 2.35
CA ILE A 149 -6.66 -9.00 1.94
C ILE A 149 -5.91 -8.82 0.62
N LEU A 150 -6.54 -8.18 -0.37
CA LEU A 150 -5.94 -7.93 -1.68
C LEU A 150 -4.67 -7.08 -1.59
N ALA A 151 -4.70 -5.97 -0.84
CA ALA A 151 -3.54 -5.12 -0.64
C ALA A 151 -2.37 -5.83 0.06
N SER A 152 -2.63 -6.95 0.74
CA SER A 152 -1.61 -7.78 1.38
C SER A 152 -1.18 -8.97 0.52
N SER A 153 -1.82 -9.18 -0.62
CA SER A 153 -1.45 -10.20 -1.60
C SER A 153 -0.47 -9.66 -2.65
N ALA A 154 0.01 -8.43 -2.44
CA ALA A 154 0.97 -7.70 -3.23
C ALA A 154 1.79 -6.76 -2.31
N LEU A 155 2.86 -6.15 -2.83
CA LEU A 155 3.68 -5.17 -2.10
C LEU A 155 3.07 -3.77 -2.19
N LEU A 156 1.81 -3.61 -1.78
CA LEU A 156 1.12 -2.35 -1.84
C LEU A 156 1.37 -1.48 -0.59
N LEU A 157 1.08 -0.19 -0.69
CA LEU A 157 1.45 0.81 0.31
C LEU A 157 0.57 0.77 1.56
N GLU A 158 -0.69 0.36 1.44
CA GLU A 158 -1.71 0.48 2.46
C GLU A 158 -1.45 -0.33 3.74
N PRO A 159 -0.91 -1.58 3.69
CA PRO A 159 -0.55 -2.31 4.91
C PRO A 159 0.48 -1.57 5.77
N PHE A 160 1.49 -0.97 5.14
CA PHE A 160 2.54 -0.20 5.81
C PHE A 160 2.02 1.15 6.32
N LEU A 161 1.24 1.86 5.52
CA LEU A 161 0.56 3.09 5.93
C LEU A 161 -0.31 2.87 7.17
N ASN A 162 -1.13 1.82 7.18
CA ASN A 162 -1.98 1.46 8.30
C ASN A 162 -1.17 1.13 9.56
N LEU A 163 -0.04 0.43 9.42
CA LEU A 163 0.87 0.12 10.52
C LEU A 163 1.28 1.39 11.27
N PHE A 164 1.81 2.36 10.54
CA PHE A 164 2.31 3.58 11.17
C PHE A 164 1.19 4.48 11.69
N CYS A 165 0.04 4.53 11.03
CA CYS A 165 -1.14 5.21 11.56
C CYS A 165 -1.61 4.59 12.88
N LEU A 166 -1.71 3.26 12.96
CA LEU A 166 -2.11 2.56 14.19
C LEU A 166 -1.08 2.71 15.32
N LEU A 167 0.22 2.70 15.02
CA LEU A 167 1.27 3.01 16.00
C LEU A 167 1.12 4.43 16.54
N GLY A 168 0.87 5.42 15.68
CA GLY A 168 0.60 6.79 16.08
C GLY A 168 -0.62 6.90 17.00
N LEU A 169 -1.71 6.21 16.68
CA LEU A 169 -2.92 6.17 17.49
C LEU A 169 -2.68 5.51 18.85
N LEU A 170 -1.96 4.41 18.90
CA LEU A 170 -1.61 3.74 20.16
C LEU A 170 -0.76 4.62 21.10
N ALA A 171 0.12 5.43 20.55
CA ALA A 171 0.88 6.38 21.33
C ALA A 171 0.00 7.51 21.90
N LEU A 172 -0.97 7.99 21.11
CA LEU A 172 -1.83 9.12 21.49
C LEU A 172 -2.98 8.74 22.42
N PHE A 173 -3.60 7.58 22.24
CA PHE A 173 -4.79 7.21 23.01
C PHE A 173 -4.48 6.34 24.20
N SER A 174 -4.91 6.78 25.39
CA SER A 174 -4.97 6.00 26.62
C SER A 174 -6.43 5.69 26.94
N GLY A 175 -6.87 4.49 26.56
CA GLY A 175 -8.31 4.21 26.52
C GLY A 175 -9.02 5.17 25.54
N ASP A 176 -10.07 5.84 26.00
CA ASP A 176 -10.87 6.74 25.19
C ASP A 176 -10.35 8.19 25.12
N ARG A 177 -9.24 8.50 25.77
CA ARG A 177 -8.74 9.86 25.94
C ARG A 177 -7.39 10.05 25.28
N LEU A 178 -7.19 11.20 24.67
CA LEU A 178 -5.88 11.63 24.20
C LEU A 178 -4.97 11.90 25.40
N THR A 179 -3.77 11.34 25.35
CA THR A 179 -2.74 11.52 26.40
C THR A 179 -2.32 13.00 26.46
N PRO A 180 -2.05 13.54 27.66
CA PRO A 180 -1.44 14.86 27.78
C PRO A 180 0.09 14.81 27.66
N ARG A 181 0.71 13.63 27.53
CA ARG A 181 2.15 13.41 27.56
C ARG A 181 2.79 13.88 26.26
N THR A 182 3.78 14.77 26.36
CA THR A 182 4.49 15.34 25.21
C THR A 182 5.34 14.30 24.49
N ASP A 183 6.05 13.43 25.23
CA ASP A 183 6.86 12.36 24.67
C ASP A 183 6.06 11.40 23.78
N LEU A 184 4.87 11.00 24.25
CA LEU A 184 3.97 10.15 23.47
C LEU A 184 3.39 10.87 22.23
N THR A 185 3.18 12.20 22.34
CA THR A 185 2.78 13.03 21.22
C THR A 185 3.88 13.11 20.17
N ILE A 186 5.15 13.21 20.59
CA ILE A 186 6.30 13.17 19.68
C ILE A 186 6.35 11.81 18.96
N TRP A 187 6.29 10.70 19.70
CA TRP A 187 6.29 9.36 19.08
C TRP A 187 5.14 9.16 18.09
N ALA A 188 3.96 9.66 18.42
CA ALA A 188 2.81 9.62 17.53
C ALA A 188 3.05 10.43 16.25
N GLY A 189 3.56 11.66 16.40
CA GLY A 189 3.92 12.50 15.26
C GLY A 189 4.95 11.82 14.36
N LEU A 190 6.04 11.29 14.94
CA LEU A 190 7.05 10.54 14.20
C LEU A 190 6.42 9.35 13.43
N ALA A 191 5.54 8.59 14.09
CA ALA A 191 4.87 7.46 13.44
C ALA A 191 3.99 7.92 12.26
N PHE A 192 3.16 8.95 12.42
CA PHE A 192 2.38 9.50 11.31
C PHE A 192 3.26 10.05 10.19
N GLY A 193 4.39 10.69 10.54
CA GLY A 193 5.36 11.17 9.57
C GLY A 193 5.98 10.04 8.74
N VAL A 194 6.44 8.98 9.39
CA VAL A 194 6.93 7.78 8.70
C VAL A 194 5.80 7.14 7.87
N GLY A 195 4.56 7.09 8.38
CA GLY A 195 3.40 6.68 7.60
C GLY A 195 3.23 7.52 6.32
N GLY A 196 3.50 8.83 6.40
CA GLY A 196 3.50 9.75 5.27
C GLY A 196 4.55 9.39 4.21
N THR A 197 5.68 8.80 4.60
CA THR A 197 6.68 8.29 3.63
C THR A 197 6.24 7.00 2.95
N MET A 198 5.30 6.23 3.53
CA MET A 198 4.69 5.08 2.86
C MET A 198 3.67 5.57 1.82
N LYS A 199 2.77 6.45 2.23
CA LYS A 199 1.82 7.16 1.37
C LYS A 199 1.41 8.46 2.06
N THR A 200 1.43 9.57 1.32
CA THR A 200 1.11 10.91 1.86
C THR A 200 -0.24 11.00 2.56
N TRP A 201 -1.13 10.05 2.34
CA TRP A 201 -2.45 9.97 2.95
C TRP A 201 -2.47 9.84 4.48
N ALA A 202 -1.34 9.52 5.12
CA ALA A 202 -1.22 9.57 6.58
C ALA A 202 -1.57 10.96 7.16
N VAL A 203 -1.52 12.02 6.36
CA VAL A 203 -1.95 13.36 6.73
C VAL A 203 -3.44 13.41 7.14
N ILE A 204 -4.29 12.52 6.60
CA ILE A 204 -5.73 12.54 6.84
C ILE A 204 -6.05 12.19 8.32
N PRO A 205 -5.65 11.02 8.86
CA PRO A 205 -5.85 10.73 10.28
C PRO A 205 -5.04 11.64 11.19
N LEU A 206 -3.87 12.13 10.77
CA LEU A 206 -3.11 13.15 11.49
C LEU A 206 -3.93 14.44 11.66
N ALA A 207 -4.55 14.92 10.58
CA ALA A 207 -5.45 16.10 10.61
C ALA A 207 -6.69 15.86 11.50
N ALA A 208 -7.27 14.65 11.46
CA ALA A 208 -8.36 14.29 12.34
C ALA A 208 -7.97 14.36 13.82
N VAL A 209 -6.81 13.84 14.20
CA VAL A 209 -6.28 13.98 15.57
C VAL A 209 -6.03 15.44 15.93
N ALA A 210 -5.40 16.20 15.03
CA ALA A 210 -5.11 17.61 15.25
C ALA A 210 -6.42 18.40 15.50
N LEU A 211 -7.46 18.12 14.73
CA LEU A 211 -8.77 18.78 14.91
C LEU A 211 -9.39 18.42 16.26
N VAL A 212 -9.35 17.15 16.68
CA VAL A 212 -9.84 16.73 18.01
C VAL A 212 -9.05 17.44 19.14
N LEU A 213 -7.73 17.60 18.99
CA LEU A 213 -6.90 18.35 19.93
C LEU A 213 -7.25 19.85 19.95
N LEU A 214 -7.47 20.47 18.79
CA LEU A 214 -7.87 21.88 18.68
C LEU A 214 -9.24 22.12 19.32
N MET A 215 -10.22 21.25 19.10
CA MET A 215 -11.52 21.31 19.75
C MET A 215 -11.43 21.23 21.29
N ARG A 216 -10.30 20.76 21.83
CA ARG A 216 -9.99 20.71 23.26
C ARG A 216 -9.08 21.83 23.75
N GLY A 217 -8.75 22.80 22.90
CA GLY A 217 -7.85 23.91 23.21
C GLY A 217 -6.37 23.52 23.37
N ARG A 218 -5.97 22.33 22.89
CA ARG A 218 -4.59 21.79 23.05
C ARG A 218 -3.67 22.21 21.91
N VAL A 219 -3.59 23.49 21.61
CA VAL A 219 -2.81 24.03 20.47
C VAL A 219 -1.34 23.64 20.53
N ALA A 220 -0.72 23.75 21.70
CA ALA A 220 0.70 23.39 21.88
C ALA A 220 0.97 21.91 21.51
N GLN A 221 0.03 21.02 21.85
CA GLN A 221 0.14 19.60 21.51
C GLN A 221 -0.02 19.35 20.00
N VAL A 222 -0.84 20.13 19.31
CA VAL A 222 -0.95 20.10 17.83
C VAL A 222 0.36 20.51 17.18
N ILE A 223 1.00 21.56 17.69
CA ILE A 223 2.30 22.02 17.17
C ILE A 223 3.36 20.91 17.35
N VAL A 224 3.45 20.32 18.54
CA VAL A 224 4.40 19.23 18.81
C VAL A 224 4.13 18.04 17.88
N LEU A 225 2.87 17.65 17.71
CA LEU A 225 2.46 16.56 16.83
C LEU A 225 2.85 16.84 15.36
N ALA A 226 2.57 18.05 14.88
CA ALA A 226 2.86 18.46 13.49
C ALA A 226 4.37 18.53 13.23
N VAL A 227 5.15 19.14 14.14
CA VAL A 227 6.61 19.21 14.02
C VAL A 227 7.22 17.80 14.02
N ALA A 228 6.80 16.95 14.97
CA ALA A 228 7.28 15.56 15.01
C ALA A 228 6.88 14.77 13.75
N ALA A 229 5.70 14.99 13.19
CA ALA A 229 5.29 14.37 11.93
C ALA A 229 6.14 14.88 10.75
N GLY A 230 6.44 16.17 10.71
CA GLY A 230 7.37 16.74 9.74
C GLY A 230 8.77 16.10 9.82
N ILE A 231 9.31 15.92 11.02
CA ILE A 231 10.59 15.24 11.24
C ILE A 231 10.52 13.77 10.81
N GLY A 232 9.46 13.06 11.20
CA GLY A 232 9.25 11.66 10.83
C GLY A 232 9.13 11.43 9.33
N PHE A 233 8.58 12.40 8.60
CA PHE A 233 8.53 12.38 7.14
C PHE A 233 9.88 12.75 6.51
N LEU A 234 10.48 13.85 6.97
CA LEU A 234 11.69 14.38 6.35
C LEU A 234 12.91 13.50 6.57
N LEU A 235 13.06 12.89 7.75
CA LEU A 235 14.27 12.12 8.08
C LEU A 235 14.53 10.95 7.11
N PRO A 236 13.57 10.08 6.78
CA PRO A 236 13.77 9.05 5.76
C PRO A 236 13.92 9.60 4.35
N CYS A 237 13.31 10.76 4.05
CA CYS A 237 13.37 11.38 2.74
C CYS A 237 14.65 12.20 2.52
N LEU A 238 15.36 12.58 3.59
CA LEU A 238 16.48 13.53 3.56
C LEU A 238 17.57 13.18 2.55
N PRO A 239 18.05 11.94 2.43
CA PRO A 239 19.07 11.59 1.44
C PRO A 239 18.62 11.92 0.00
N PHE A 240 17.37 11.64 -0.32
CA PHE A 240 16.80 11.86 -1.66
C PHE A 240 16.56 13.35 -1.93
N VAL A 241 16.09 14.10 -0.93
CA VAL A 241 15.92 15.54 -1.02
C VAL A 241 17.26 16.24 -1.25
N LEU A 242 18.33 15.83 -0.56
CA LEU A 242 19.65 16.41 -0.72
C LEU A 242 20.29 16.07 -2.08
N LEU A 243 20.10 14.85 -2.57
CA LEU A 243 20.69 14.38 -3.83
C LEU A 243 19.92 14.85 -5.07
N SER A 244 18.61 15.10 -4.95
CA SER A 244 17.74 15.43 -6.09
C SER A 244 16.51 16.24 -5.67
N PRO A 245 16.67 17.49 -5.15
CA PRO A 245 15.56 18.23 -4.52
C PRO A 245 14.42 18.55 -5.50
N GLY A 246 14.72 19.02 -6.71
CA GLY A 246 13.70 19.35 -7.71
C GLY A 246 12.88 18.14 -8.14
N PRO A 247 13.51 17.06 -8.66
CA PRO A 247 12.80 15.82 -9.02
C PRO A 247 12.06 15.19 -7.85
N PHE A 248 12.61 15.20 -6.62
CA PHE A 248 11.91 14.67 -5.46
C PHE A 248 10.59 15.40 -5.21
N ILE A 249 10.61 16.75 -5.16
CA ILE A 249 9.39 17.55 -4.95
C ILE A 249 8.40 17.31 -6.09
N HIS A 250 8.89 17.30 -7.32
CA HIS A 250 8.05 17.09 -8.50
C HIS A 250 7.35 15.73 -8.44
N GLN A 251 8.11 14.65 -8.30
CA GLN A 251 7.59 13.28 -8.38
C GLN A 251 6.73 12.89 -7.17
N VAL A 252 7.11 13.33 -5.96
CA VAL A 252 6.38 12.95 -4.73
C VAL A 252 5.14 13.80 -4.50
N PHE A 253 5.14 15.07 -4.92
CA PHE A 253 4.04 15.98 -4.60
C PHE A 253 3.32 16.48 -5.85
N LEU A 254 4.02 17.06 -6.82
CA LEU A 254 3.38 17.72 -7.95
C LEU A 254 2.73 16.72 -8.91
N ASP A 255 3.40 15.61 -9.21
CA ASP A 255 2.83 14.54 -10.02
C ASP A 255 1.59 13.91 -9.37
N GLN A 256 1.54 13.84 -8.02
CA GLN A 256 0.38 13.34 -7.30
C GLN A 256 -0.80 14.32 -7.30
N LEU A 257 -0.52 15.62 -7.17
CA LEU A 257 -1.55 16.67 -7.20
C LEU A 257 -2.08 16.92 -8.62
N GLY A 258 -1.22 16.76 -9.62
CA GLY A 258 -1.53 16.98 -11.03
C GLY A 258 -2.26 15.81 -11.70
N ARG A 259 -2.57 14.74 -10.98
CA ARG A 259 -3.32 13.57 -11.51
C ARG A 259 -4.71 13.94 -11.97
N THR A 260 -4.77 14.62 -13.09
CA THR A 260 -5.99 15.01 -13.79
C THR A 260 -5.99 14.38 -15.18
N GLY A 261 -7.01 13.65 -15.57
CA GLY A 261 -7.13 13.29 -16.97
C GLY A 261 -7.58 11.89 -17.36
N GLN A 262 -7.63 10.94 -16.44
CA GLN A 262 -8.38 9.70 -16.70
C GLN A 262 -9.86 9.92 -16.40
N ALA A 263 -10.74 9.23 -17.13
CA ALA A 263 -12.15 9.15 -16.76
C ALA A 263 -12.23 8.52 -15.36
N GLY A 264 -12.46 9.36 -14.34
CA GLY A 264 -12.45 8.94 -12.95
C GLY A 264 -13.46 7.80 -12.73
N GLN A 265 -13.11 6.84 -11.91
CA GLN A 265 -14.05 5.79 -11.50
C GLN A 265 -15.29 6.44 -10.86
N PRO A 266 -16.51 6.07 -11.29
CA PRO A 266 -17.73 6.60 -10.70
C PRO A 266 -17.77 6.39 -9.18
N ILE A 267 -18.35 7.34 -8.45
CA ILE A 267 -18.45 7.25 -6.97
C ILE A 267 -19.12 5.94 -6.53
N LEU A 268 -20.12 5.46 -7.29
CA LEU A 268 -20.81 4.20 -6.96
C LEU A 268 -19.87 2.98 -7.05
N VAL A 269 -18.93 2.96 -8.01
CA VAL A 269 -17.91 1.91 -8.10
C VAL A 269 -16.95 1.97 -6.89
N ARG A 270 -16.55 3.18 -6.47
CA ARG A 270 -15.72 3.35 -5.27
C ARG A 270 -16.44 2.86 -4.01
N LEU A 271 -17.74 3.10 -3.91
CA LEU A 271 -18.57 2.58 -2.81
C LEU A 271 -18.64 1.05 -2.81
N GLU A 272 -18.61 0.38 -3.97
CA GLU A 272 -18.57 -1.09 -4.03
C GLU A 272 -17.35 -1.63 -3.27
N PHE A 273 -16.17 -1.04 -3.47
CA PHE A 273 -14.96 -1.41 -2.74
C PHE A 273 -15.02 -1.00 -1.27
N MET A 274 -15.34 0.27 -0.97
CA MET A 274 -15.40 0.76 0.41
C MET A 274 -16.42 0.03 1.30
N THR A 275 -17.47 -0.52 0.72
CA THR A 275 -18.54 -1.27 1.44
C THR A 275 -18.42 -2.78 1.30
N THR A 276 -17.39 -3.27 0.64
CA THR A 276 -17.16 -4.71 0.40
C THR A 276 -18.24 -5.42 -0.44
N VAL A 277 -19.01 -4.67 -1.22
CA VAL A 277 -20.10 -5.22 -2.06
C VAL A 277 -19.62 -5.63 -3.46
N TRP A 278 -18.37 -5.36 -3.81
CA TRP A 278 -17.84 -5.68 -5.12
C TRP A 278 -17.86 -7.21 -5.41
N PRO A 279 -18.22 -7.62 -6.65
CA PRO A 279 -18.39 -9.03 -6.99
C PRO A 279 -17.08 -9.78 -7.29
N GLY A 280 -15.95 -9.08 -7.35
CA GLY A 280 -14.63 -9.61 -7.71
C GLY A 280 -13.89 -8.73 -8.72
N LEU A 281 -12.55 -8.80 -8.72
CA LEU A 281 -11.71 -8.10 -9.69
C LEU A 281 -11.95 -8.64 -11.10
N GLY A 282 -12.05 -7.73 -12.08
CA GLY A 282 -12.32 -8.09 -13.47
C GLY A 282 -13.80 -8.30 -13.81
N VAL A 283 -14.70 -8.26 -12.83
CA VAL A 283 -16.15 -8.23 -13.09
C VAL A 283 -16.58 -6.79 -13.32
N PRO A 284 -17.18 -6.46 -14.47
CA PRO A 284 -17.66 -5.10 -14.71
C PRO A 284 -18.66 -4.67 -13.63
N PRO A 285 -18.58 -3.43 -13.13
CA PRO A 285 -19.52 -2.93 -12.14
C PRO A 285 -20.92 -2.93 -12.73
N GLY A 286 -21.79 -3.76 -12.13
CA GLY A 286 -23.20 -3.84 -12.52
C GLY A 286 -24.06 -2.87 -11.73
N HIS A 287 -25.07 -2.28 -12.34
CA HIS A 287 -25.97 -1.32 -11.69
C HIS A 287 -26.53 -1.83 -10.33
N ARG A 288 -26.85 -3.13 -10.25
CA ARG A 288 -27.35 -3.75 -9.00
C ARG A 288 -26.33 -3.66 -7.84
N TYR A 289 -25.03 -3.86 -8.12
CA TYR A 289 -24.00 -3.78 -7.08
C TYR A 289 -23.78 -2.34 -6.64
N GLN A 290 -23.85 -1.38 -7.55
CA GLN A 290 -23.76 0.04 -7.24
C GLN A 290 -24.90 0.50 -6.32
N VAL A 291 -26.13 0.06 -6.59
CA VAL A 291 -27.30 0.36 -5.73
C VAL A 291 -27.15 -0.29 -4.36
N LEU A 292 -26.71 -1.56 -4.31
CA LEU A 292 -26.44 -2.27 -3.05
C LEU A 292 -25.33 -1.57 -2.24
N ALA A 293 -24.26 -1.14 -2.88
CA ALA A 293 -23.16 -0.44 -2.24
C ALA A 293 -23.60 0.92 -1.68
N ALA A 294 -24.36 1.69 -2.45
CA ALA A 294 -24.95 2.95 -1.98
C ALA A 294 -25.90 2.72 -0.80
N GLY A 295 -26.75 1.68 -0.87
CA GLY A 295 -27.63 1.27 0.21
C GLY A 295 -26.85 0.85 1.47
N ALA A 296 -25.82 0.03 1.31
CA ALA A 296 -24.95 -0.40 2.41
C ALA A 296 -24.24 0.80 3.07
N ALA A 297 -23.70 1.73 2.28
CA ALA A 297 -23.09 2.95 2.79
C ALA A 297 -24.09 3.82 3.57
N ALA A 298 -25.30 4.01 3.03
CA ALA A 298 -26.36 4.77 3.68
C ALA A 298 -26.80 4.12 5.00
N VAL A 299 -26.97 2.78 5.02
CA VAL A 299 -27.32 2.03 6.23
C VAL A 299 -26.20 2.13 7.27
N LEU A 300 -24.94 1.96 6.89
CA LEU A 300 -23.81 2.13 7.79
C LEU A 300 -23.80 3.53 8.41
N LEU A 301 -23.92 4.57 7.61
CA LEU A 301 -23.97 5.96 8.09
C LEU A 301 -25.15 6.19 9.03
N ALA A 302 -26.34 5.67 8.70
CA ALA A 302 -27.54 5.80 9.55
C ALA A 302 -27.38 5.06 10.88
N VAL A 303 -26.83 3.83 10.86
CA VAL A 303 -26.55 3.05 12.09
C VAL A 303 -25.54 3.78 12.98
N PHE A 304 -24.48 4.35 12.39
CA PHE A 304 -23.51 5.13 13.16
C PHE A 304 -24.11 6.40 13.74
N ALA A 305 -24.82 7.17 12.92
CA ALA A 305 -25.48 8.37 13.40
C ALA A 305 -26.43 8.04 14.55
N ALA A 306 -27.26 6.98 14.42
CA ALA A 306 -28.14 6.53 15.47
C ALA A 306 -27.40 6.02 16.71
N ALA A 307 -26.38 5.21 16.56
CA ALA A 307 -25.60 4.67 17.68
C ALA A 307 -24.89 5.77 18.47
N PHE A 308 -24.32 6.75 17.79
CA PHE A 308 -23.58 7.84 18.44
C PHE A 308 -24.47 9.01 18.92
N ALA A 309 -25.61 9.24 18.29
CA ALA A 309 -26.57 10.30 18.69
C ALA A 309 -27.55 9.85 19.78
N ALA A 310 -28.08 8.62 19.67
CA ALA A 310 -29.18 8.15 20.51
C ALA A 310 -28.71 7.30 21.72
N LEU A 311 -27.56 6.62 21.63
CA LEU A 311 -27.13 5.70 22.68
C LEU A 311 -26.22 6.40 23.70
N PRO A 312 -26.42 6.18 25.02
CA PRO A 312 -25.57 6.73 26.05
C PRO A 312 -24.14 6.12 25.91
N GLY A 313 -23.13 6.96 25.97
CA GLY A 313 -21.73 6.55 26.10
C GLY A 313 -21.40 6.00 27.48
N GLU A 314 -20.12 5.75 27.77
CA GLU A 314 -19.65 5.35 29.09
C GLU A 314 -20.00 6.41 30.14
N GLY A 315 -20.55 5.98 31.30
CA GLY A 315 -20.94 6.86 32.39
C GLY A 315 -22.15 7.73 32.10
N SER A 316 -23.14 7.24 31.36
CA SER A 316 -24.40 7.95 31.01
C SER A 316 -24.20 9.24 30.18
N ARG A 317 -23.01 9.48 29.63
CA ARG A 317 -22.76 10.63 28.77
C ARG A 317 -23.31 10.38 27.37
N ARG A 318 -24.09 11.31 26.85
CA ARG A 318 -24.59 11.28 25.45
C ARG A 318 -23.50 11.67 24.43
N LEU A 319 -22.50 12.44 24.84
CA LEU A 319 -21.45 12.94 23.95
C LEU A 319 -20.43 11.84 23.60
N PRO A 320 -19.93 11.80 22.35
CA PRO A 320 -18.87 10.90 21.96
C PRO A 320 -17.59 11.09 22.77
N THR A 321 -16.89 10.00 23.05
CA THR A 321 -15.54 10.05 23.63
C THR A 321 -14.54 10.63 22.61
N GLN A 322 -13.30 10.93 23.04
CA GLN A 322 -12.30 11.47 22.11
C GLN A 322 -11.91 10.44 21.04
N LEU A 323 -11.82 9.16 21.41
CA LEU A 323 -11.55 8.08 20.47
C LEU A 323 -12.70 7.90 19.48
N GLU A 324 -13.95 7.93 19.94
CA GLU A 324 -15.12 7.84 19.07
C GLU A 324 -15.22 9.02 18.10
N GLY A 325 -15.00 10.25 18.60
CA GLY A 325 -14.98 11.45 17.76
C GLY A 325 -13.87 11.42 16.71
N PHE A 326 -12.67 11.02 17.11
CA PHE A 326 -11.55 10.81 16.18
C PHE A 326 -11.89 9.75 15.11
N THR A 327 -12.42 8.61 15.55
CA THR A 327 -12.71 7.48 14.64
C THR A 327 -13.76 7.87 13.61
N LEU A 328 -14.85 8.50 14.05
CA LEU A 328 -15.90 9.00 13.14
C LEU A 328 -15.33 10.00 12.12
N LEU A 329 -14.58 10.99 12.62
CA LEU A 329 -13.97 12.01 11.77
C LEU A 329 -12.99 11.40 10.76
N SER A 330 -12.10 10.49 11.20
CA SER A 330 -11.14 9.83 10.31
C SER A 330 -11.83 8.97 9.26
N THR A 331 -12.86 8.20 9.65
CA THR A 331 -13.62 7.38 8.69
C THR A 331 -14.27 8.24 7.61
N VAL A 332 -14.88 9.37 8.02
CA VAL A 332 -15.50 10.31 7.08
C VAL A 332 -14.45 10.97 6.19
N LEU A 333 -13.37 11.50 6.76
CA LEU A 333 -12.32 12.19 5.99
C LEU A 333 -11.62 11.24 5.01
N VAL A 334 -11.31 10.00 5.42
CA VAL A 334 -10.73 8.99 4.51
C VAL A 334 -11.74 8.61 3.44
N GLY A 335 -13.00 8.37 3.79
CA GLY A 335 -14.05 8.06 2.81
C GLY A 335 -14.23 9.18 1.77
N VAL A 336 -14.26 10.44 2.20
CA VAL A 336 -14.32 11.61 1.30
C VAL A 336 -13.06 11.70 0.44
N ALA A 337 -11.87 11.50 1.03
CA ALA A 337 -10.61 11.53 0.29
C ALA A 337 -10.57 10.44 -0.79
N LEU A 338 -11.14 9.26 -0.55
CA LEU A 338 -11.25 8.19 -1.54
C LEU A 338 -12.24 8.50 -2.68
N CYS A 339 -13.17 9.42 -2.45
CA CYS A 339 -14.10 9.89 -3.48
C CYS A 339 -13.55 11.04 -4.34
N TRP A 340 -12.49 11.72 -3.89
CA TRP A 340 -11.99 12.96 -4.50
C TRP A 340 -11.07 12.76 -5.71
N PRO A 341 -10.01 11.88 -5.69
CA PRO A 341 -9.09 11.76 -6.81
C PRO A 341 -9.78 11.27 -8.08
N ALA A 342 -9.29 11.68 -9.24
CA ALA A 342 -9.78 11.17 -10.52
C ALA A 342 -9.56 9.64 -10.60
N GLU A 343 -8.41 9.16 -10.16
CA GLU A 343 -8.09 7.73 -10.13
C GLU A 343 -8.48 7.09 -8.79
N PHE A 344 -9.01 5.89 -8.89
CA PHE A 344 -9.30 5.03 -7.76
C PHE A 344 -8.91 3.59 -8.11
N PHE A 345 -8.02 3.01 -7.34
CA PHE A 345 -7.64 1.62 -7.44
C PHE A 345 -8.27 0.82 -6.29
N TYR A 346 -8.58 -0.44 -6.56
CA TYR A 346 -9.26 -1.34 -5.62
C TYR A 346 -8.61 -1.35 -4.23
N HIS A 347 -7.28 -1.38 -4.15
CA HIS A 347 -6.53 -1.45 -2.90
C HIS A 347 -6.62 -0.18 -2.04
N TYR A 348 -7.07 0.95 -2.59
CA TYR A 348 -7.20 2.20 -1.83
C TYR A 348 -8.16 2.08 -0.65
N ALA A 349 -9.22 1.26 -0.79
CA ALA A 349 -10.18 1.02 0.29
C ALA A 349 -9.55 0.29 1.49
N ALA A 350 -8.42 -0.39 1.32
CA ALA A 350 -7.65 -0.97 2.42
C ALA A 350 -7.16 0.07 3.45
N PHE A 351 -6.98 1.32 3.03
CA PHE A 351 -6.67 2.42 3.97
C PHE A 351 -7.86 2.81 4.85
N LEU A 352 -9.08 2.67 4.37
CA LEU A 352 -10.29 2.90 5.15
C LEU A 352 -10.52 1.82 6.21
N ALA A 353 -10.08 0.59 5.94
CA ALA A 353 -10.41 -0.60 6.72
C ALA A 353 -10.17 -0.47 8.24
N PRO A 354 -9.02 0.02 8.76
CA PRO A 354 -8.81 0.14 10.20
C PRO A 354 -9.73 1.17 10.86
N PHE A 355 -10.07 2.26 10.18
CA PHE A 355 -10.96 3.30 10.72
C PHE A 355 -12.41 2.82 10.75
N LEU A 356 -12.85 2.13 9.70
CA LEU A 356 -14.16 1.49 9.65
C LEU A 356 -14.26 0.36 10.70
N ALA A 357 -13.22 -0.43 10.86
CA ALA A 357 -13.16 -1.49 11.86
C ALA A 357 -13.26 -0.92 13.30
N LEU A 358 -12.53 0.16 13.59
CA LEU A 358 -12.64 0.89 14.87
C LEU A 358 -14.07 1.39 15.08
N LEU A 359 -14.65 2.00 14.05
CA LEU A 359 -15.99 2.58 14.12
C LEU A 359 -17.04 1.51 14.43
N LEU A 360 -16.98 0.36 13.74
CA LEU A 360 -17.88 -0.78 13.97
C LEU A 360 -17.70 -1.37 15.38
N GLY A 361 -16.47 -1.58 15.82
CA GLY A 361 -16.20 -2.06 17.19
C GLY A 361 -16.73 -1.12 18.27
N LEU A 362 -16.55 0.19 18.11
CA LEU A 362 -17.06 1.19 19.04
C LEU A 362 -18.60 1.28 19.03
N ALA A 363 -19.23 1.13 17.85
CA ALA A 363 -20.69 1.06 17.73
C ALA A 363 -21.25 -0.17 18.46
N VAL A 364 -20.63 -1.33 18.26
CA VAL A 364 -20.97 -2.58 18.97
C VAL A 364 -20.86 -2.40 20.48
N ALA A 365 -19.77 -1.79 20.98
CA ALA A 365 -19.62 -1.50 22.41
C ALA A 365 -20.73 -0.65 23.01
N ARG A 366 -21.38 0.20 22.21
CA ARG A 366 -22.56 0.97 22.66
C ARG A 366 -23.85 0.15 22.58
N MET A 367 -24.06 -0.57 21.48
CA MET A 367 -25.29 -1.31 21.21
C MET A 367 -25.46 -2.53 22.13
N GLU A 368 -24.38 -3.24 22.46
CA GLU A 368 -24.44 -4.43 23.33
C GLU A 368 -24.96 -4.14 24.75
N ARG A 369 -24.84 -2.89 25.22
CA ARG A 369 -25.38 -2.46 26.52
C ARG A 369 -26.90 -2.50 26.58
N ILE A 370 -27.58 -2.42 25.44
CA ILE A 370 -29.04 -2.39 25.33
C ILE A 370 -29.59 -3.75 24.96
N ARG A 371 -28.97 -4.42 24.00
CA ARG A 371 -29.43 -5.70 23.43
C ARG A 371 -28.26 -6.65 23.15
N PRO A 372 -27.55 -7.16 24.19
CA PRO A 372 -26.31 -7.92 24.01
C PRO A 372 -26.49 -9.15 23.11
N GLN A 373 -27.57 -9.92 23.30
CA GLN A 373 -27.81 -11.14 22.52
C GLN A 373 -28.10 -10.85 21.04
N LEU A 374 -28.89 -9.79 20.75
CA LEU A 374 -29.19 -9.40 19.37
C LEU A 374 -27.92 -8.91 18.66
N VAL A 375 -27.11 -8.10 19.34
CA VAL A 375 -25.87 -7.59 18.78
C VAL A 375 -24.87 -8.73 18.56
N ALA A 376 -24.75 -9.68 19.49
CA ALA A 376 -23.89 -10.84 19.32
C ALA A 376 -24.33 -11.71 18.13
N ALA A 377 -25.65 -11.94 17.97
CA ALA A 377 -26.18 -12.66 16.82
C ALA A 377 -25.90 -11.94 15.49
N LEU A 378 -26.10 -10.61 15.45
CA LEU A 378 -25.79 -9.81 14.26
C LEU A 378 -24.28 -9.84 13.91
N VAL A 379 -23.40 -9.68 14.90
CA VAL A 379 -21.95 -9.79 14.71
C VAL A 379 -21.58 -11.18 14.20
N ALA A 380 -22.18 -12.25 14.72
CA ALA A 380 -21.94 -13.60 14.26
C ALA A 380 -22.35 -13.80 12.78
N VAL A 381 -23.51 -13.25 12.37
CA VAL A 381 -23.97 -13.32 10.97
C VAL A 381 -23.01 -12.55 10.05
N VAL A 382 -22.63 -11.32 10.42
CA VAL A 382 -21.68 -10.50 9.64
C VAL A 382 -20.31 -11.19 9.56
N PHE A 383 -19.87 -11.81 10.64
CA PHE A 383 -18.62 -12.57 10.65
C PHE A 383 -18.67 -13.76 9.70
N VAL A 384 -19.74 -14.59 9.76
CA VAL A 384 -19.89 -15.75 8.86
C VAL A 384 -19.94 -15.28 7.40
N ALA A 385 -20.71 -14.23 7.09
CA ALA A 385 -20.76 -13.66 5.74
C ALA A 385 -19.39 -13.15 5.28
N GLY A 386 -18.69 -12.41 6.13
CA GLY A 386 -17.33 -11.93 5.86
C GLY A 386 -16.32 -13.05 5.65
N LEU A 387 -16.42 -14.12 6.45
CA LEU A 387 -15.55 -15.30 6.31
C LEU A 387 -15.81 -16.05 4.99
N LEU A 388 -17.07 -16.25 4.64
CA LEU A 388 -17.46 -16.88 3.35
C LEU A 388 -16.97 -16.04 2.18
N HIS A 389 -17.13 -14.71 2.25
CA HIS A 389 -16.63 -13.82 1.22
C HIS A 389 -15.10 -13.85 1.12
N ALA A 390 -14.39 -13.75 2.25
CA ALA A 390 -12.92 -13.80 2.28
C ALA A 390 -12.38 -15.15 1.76
N ALA A 391 -13.06 -16.26 2.08
CA ALA A 391 -12.70 -17.59 1.56
C ALA A 391 -12.94 -17.72 0.04
N ALA A 392 -13.86 -16.94 -0.52
CA ALA A 392 -14.13 -16.93 -1.96
C ALA A 392 -13.11 -16.09 -2.76
N ILE A 393 -12.38 -15.15 -2.12
CA ILE A 393 -11.45 -14.25 -2.79
C ILE A 393 -10.47 -14.98 -3.72
N PRO A 394 -9.77 -16.06 -3.32
CA PRO A 394 -8.84 -16.75 -4.22
C PRO A 394 -9.47 -17.27 -5.51
N ALA A 395 -10.76 -17.63 -5.48
CA ALA A 395 -11.50 -18.09 -6.66
C ALA A 395 -11.97 -16.92 -7.56
N LEU A 396 -12.09 -15.71 -6.99
CA LEU A 396 -12.52 -14.50 -7.69
C LEU A 396 -11.36 -13.73 -8.33
N LEU A 397 -10.14 -13.99 -7.87
CA LEU A 397 -8.94 -13.35 -8.40
C LEU A 397 -8.44 -14.05 -9.66
N GLN A 398 -7.86 -13.24 -10.55
CA GLN A 398 -7.08 -13.79 -11.66
C GLN A 398 -5.84 -14.49 -11.09
N ARG A 399 -5.51 -15.64 -11.66
CA ARG A 399 -4.26 -16.32 -11.34
C ARG A 399 -3.08 -15.52 -11.90
N ALA A 400 -2.01 -15.46 -11.12
CA ALA A 400 -0.76 -14.89 -11.60
C ALA A 400 -0.27 -15.62 -12.84
N GLN A 401 0.39 -14.88 -13.70
CA GLN A 401 1.05 -15.42 -14.88
C GLN A 401 2.53 -15.58 -14.58
N ASP A 402 3.12 -16.68 -14.99
CA ASP A 402 4.52 -16.95 -14.73
C ASP A 402 5.29 -17.27 -16.03
N PRO A 403 5.67 -16.26 -16.83
CA PRO A 403 6.57 -16.42 -17.94
C PRO A 403 8.06 -16.40 -17.53
N SER A 404 8.38 -16.38 -16.24
CA SER A 404 9.74 -16.15 -15.72
C SER A 404 10.78 -17.14 -16.25
N ALA A 405 10.48 -18.44 -16.25
CA ALA A 405 11.36 -19.47 -16.77
C ALA A 405 11.63 -19.30 -18.27
N LEU A 406 10.60 -18.96 -19.05
CA LEU A 406 10.72 -18.72 -20.48
C LEU A 406 11.55 -17.48 -20.78
N LEU A 407 11.31 -16.39 -20.05
CA LEU A 407 12.10 -15.15 -20.17
C LEU A 407 13.55 -15.37 -19.73
N ALA A 408 13.77 -16.13 -18.65
CA ALA A 408 15.10 -16.45 -18.14
C ALA A 408 15.94 -17.27 -19.13
N THR A 409 15.31 -18.13 -19.94
CA THR A 409 16.00 -18.89 -20.99
C THR A 409 16.24 -18.08 -22.27
N THR A 410 15.35 -17.11 -22.56
CA THR A 410 15.40 -16.33 -23.81
C THR A 410 16.28 -15.09 -23.69
N ILE A 411 16.29 -14.43 -22.54
CA ILE A 411 17.05 -13.20 -22.28
C ILE A 411 18.34 -13.55 -21.54
N PRO A 412 19.51 -13.22 -22.07
CA PRO A 412 20.79 -13.42 -21.35
C PRO A 412 20.85 -12.62 -20.05
N SER A 413 21.48 -13.19 -19.01
CA SER A 413 21.69 -12.49 -17.75
C SER A 413 22.49 -11.20 -17.94
N GLY A 414 21.99 -10.09 -17.38
CA GLY A 414 22.60 -8.77 -17.49
C GLY A 414 22.39 -8.07 -18.82
N ALA A 415 21.52 -8.59 -19.69
CA ALA A 415 21.09 -7.88 -20.91
C ALA A 415 20.33 -6.58 -20.54
N CYS A 416 20.40 -5.60 -21.43
CA CYS A 416 19.63 -4.37 -21.27
C CYS A 416 18.18 -4.59 -21.74
N VAL A 417 17.26 -4.68 -20.81
CA VAL A 417 15.83 -4.86 -21.07
C VAL A 417 15.09 -3.59 -20.67
N VAL A 418 14.33 -3.02 -21.60
CA VAL A 418 13.36 -1.97 -21.31
C VAL A 418 11.97 -2.59 -21.38
N THR A 419 11.16 -2.35 -20.38
CA THR A 419 9.83 -2.95 -20.25
C THR A 419 8.79 -1.92 -19.78
N ASP A 420 7.55 -2.14 -20.16
CA ASP A 420 6.38 -1.46 -19.57
C ASP A 420 5.87 -2.17 -18.31
N GLU A 421 6.34 -3.41 -18.05
CA GLU A 421 5.94 -4.24 -16.90
C GLU A 421 7.19 -4.82 -16.22
N THR A 422 7.68 -4.08 -15.23
CA THR A 422 8.93 -4.40 -14.52
C THR A 422 8.86 -5.74 -13.78
N GLU A 423 7.66 -6.15 -13.36
CA GLU A 423 7.45 -7.37 -12.60
C GLU A 423 7.94 -8.62 -13.35
N TYR A 424 7.73 -8.69 -14.67
CA TYR A 424 8.21 -9.82 -15.48
C TYR A 424 9.75 -9.92 -15.48
N THR A 425 10.46 -8.79 -15.50
CA THR A 425 11.93 -8.81 -15.50
C THR A 425 12.48 -9.13 -14.11
N VAL A 426 11.83 -8.68 -13.04
CA VAL A 426 12.18 -9.02 -11.65
C VAL A 426 11.98 -10.52 -11.40
N ASN A 427 10.82 -11.07 -11.78
CA ASN A 427 10.51 -12.49 -11.64
C ASN A 427 11.41 -13.40 -12.50
N ALA A 428 11.93 -12.91 -13.63
CA ALA A 428 12.82 -13.67 -14.50
C ALA A 428 14.31 -13.54 -14.14
N ASP A 429 14.69 -12.82 -13.09
CA ASP A 429 16.09 -12.46 -12.80
C ASP A 429 16.79 -11.74 -13.97
N ARG A 430 16.04 -10.89 -14.68
CA ARG A 430 16.51 -10.11 -15.85
C ARG A 430 16.34 -8.60 -15.68
N PHE A 431 16.08 -8.18 -14.44
CA PHE A 431 15.87 -6.78 -14.10
C PHE A 431 17.17 -5.96 -14.06
N LEU A 432 18.29 -6.57 -13.65
CA LEU A 432 19.55 -5.89 -13.47
C LEU A 432 20.42 -6.01 -14.73
N ALA A 433 20.65 -4.89 -15.40
CA ALA A 433 21.54 -4.84 -16.55
C ALA A 433 23.01 -4.67 -16.13
N LYS A 434 23.93 -5.37 -16.81
CA LYS A 434 25.38 -5.16 -16.63
C LYS A 434 25.90 -3.91 -17.33
N GLN A 435 25.22 -3.48 -18.38
CA GLN A 435 25.61 -2.35 -19.19
C GLN A 435 25.21 -1.05 -18.51
N LYS A 436 26.16 -0.20 -18.17
CA LYS A 436 25.92 1.09 -17.49
C LYS A 436 25.07 2.08 -18.30
N SER A 437 25.06 1.98 -19.62
CA SER A 437 24.26 2.82 -20.51
C SER A 437 22.80 2.36 -20.63
N CYS A 438 22.44 1.22 -20.04
CA CYS A 438 21.07 0.74 -20.02
C CYS A 438 20.17 1.69 -19.23
N PRO A 439 19.08 2.17 -19.80
CA PRO A 439 18.16 3.00 -19.05
C PRO A 439 17.47 2.19 -17.94
N VAL A 440 17.29 2.82 -16.79
CA VAL A 440 16.58 2.22 -15.67
C VAL A 440 15.14 2.74 -15.67
N VAL A 441 14.22 1.88 -16.07
CA VAL A 441 12.79 2.14 -16.02
C VAL A 441 12.18 1.16 -15.02
N VAL A 442 11.82 1.67 -13.85
CA VAL A 442 11.17 0.89 -12.78
C VAL A 442 9.66 1.08 -12.82
N ASP A 443 9.22 2.29 -13.06
CA ASP A 443 7.82 2.69 -13.20
C ASP A 443 7.58 3.31 -14.57
N ALA A 444 7.08 2.53 -15.51
CA ALA A 444 6.86 2.99 -16.88
C ALA A 444 5.77 4.06 -16.97
N LEU A 445 4.64 3.85 -16.28
CA LEU A 445 3.55 4.83 -16.21
C LEU A 445 4.01 6.09 -15.48
N GLY A 446 4.64 5.94 -14.31
CA GLY A 446 5.18 7.06 -13.54
C GLY A 446 6.22 7.85 -14.33
N THR A 447 7.04 7.19 -15.15
CA THR A 447 7.99 7.85 -16.05
C THR A 447 7.27 8.73 -17.07
N THR A 448 6.21 8.23 -17.69
CA THR A 448 5.40 9.01 -18.63
C THR A 448 4.73 10.19 -17.92
N ILE A 449 4.15 9.97 -16.75
CA ILE A 449 3.50 11.02 -15.94
C ILE A 449 4.50 12.11 -15.56
N SER A 450 5.64 11.73 -15.00
CA SER A 450 6.63 12.68 -14.48
C SER A 450 7.23 13.57 -15.57
N ILE A 451 7.35 13.07 -16.81
CA ILE A 451 7.87 13.84 -17.93
C ILE A 451 6.79 14.72 -18.57
N SER A 452 5.55 14.22 -18.69
CA SER A 452 4.49 14.87 -19.47
C SER A 452 3.46 15.61 -18.62
N GLY A 453 3.38 15.33 -17.31
CA GLY A 453 2.30 15.78 -16.44
C GLY A 453 0.94 15.09 -16.75
N SER A 454 0.90 14.14 -17.68
CA SER A 454 -0.34 13.47 -18.11
C SER A 454 -0.38 12.00 -17.66
N GLN A 455 -1.51 11.60 -17.12
CA GLN A 455 -1.78 10.20 -16.73
C GLN A 455 -2.39 9.35 -17.84
N VAL A 456 -2.78 9.97 -18.95
CA VAL A 456 -3.34 9.26 -20.11
C VAL A 456 -2.26 9.18 -21.19
N PRO A 457 -1.53 8.06 -21.33
CA PRO A 457 -0.44 7.93 -22.30
C PRO A 457 -0.88 8.16 -23.74
N SER A 458 -2.13 7.85 -24.07
CA SER A 458 -2.73 8.13 -25.38
C SER A 458 -3.10 9.60 -25.61
N SER A 459 -2.99 10.47 -24.60
CA SER A 459 -3.35 11.88 -24.73
C SER A 459 -2.29 12.68 -25.51
N PRO A 460 -2.68 13.79 -26.17
CA PRO A 460 -1.71 14.68 -26.80
C PRO A 460 -0.65 15.22 -25.83
N ALA A 461 -1.00 15.48 -24.55
CA ALA A 461 -0.08 15.95 -23.53
C ALA A 461 1.01 14.91 -23.22
N ALA A 462 0.66 13.62 -23.17
CA ALA A 462 1.60 12.54 -22.90
C ALA A 462 2.71 12.42 -23.98
N GLN A 463 2.47 12.94 -25.18
CA GLN A 463 3.46 12.93 -26.28
C GLN A 463 4.74 13.71 -25.93
N ALA A 464 4.72 14.59 -24.92
CA ALA A 464 5.93 15.21 -24.41
C ALA A 464 6.96 14.20 -23.87
N ALA A 465 6.51 13.02 -23.42
CA ALA A 465 7.40 11.95 -22.96
C ALA A 465 7.94 11.05 -24.10
N ALA A 466 7.40 11.11 -25.30
CA ALA A 466 7.80 10.23 -26.42
C ALA A 466 9.32 10.34 -26.77
N PRO A 467 9.98 11.53 -26.79
CA PRO A 467 11.41 11.61 -27.04
C PRO A 467 12.25 10.86 -26.00
N ALA A 468 11.86 10.89 -24.72
CA ALA A 468 12.56 10.15 -23.66
C ALA A 468 12.41 8.63 -23.88
N TRP A 469 11.21 8.16 -24.20
CA TRP A 469 10.97 6.76 -24.53
C TRP A 469 11.77 6.30 -25.76
N LEU A 470 11.86 7.14 -26.81
CA LEU A 470 12.73 6.86 -27.94
C LEU A 470 14.20 6.71 -27.52
N GLY A 471 14.68 7.58 -26.61
CA GLY A 471 15.99 7.49 -26.00
C GLY A 471 16.21 6.20 -25.18
N TYR A 472 15.19 5.70 -24.50
CA TYR A 472 15.24 4.42 -23.78
C TYR A 472 15.32 3.25 -24.77
N PHE A 473 14.47 3.22 -25.78
CA PHE A 473 14.45 2.19 -26.79
C PHE A 473 15.78 2.14 -27.59
N SER A 474 16.35 3.28 -27.90
CA SER A 474 17.63 3.33 -28.65
C SER A 474 18.81 2.69 -27.94
N ARG A 475 18.75 2.57 -26.60
CA ARG A 475 19.79 1.95 -25.78
C ARG A 475 19.46 0.52 -25.35
N ALA A 476 18.23 0.07 -25.58
CA ALA A 476 17.79 -1.26 -25.20
C ALA A 476 18.32 -2.35 -26.13
N THR A 477 18.69 -3.49 -25.56
CA THR A 477 18.94 -4.72 -26.30
C THR A 477 17.66 -5.53 -26.52
N TYR A 478 16.78 -5.51 -25.52
CA TYR A 478 15.47 -6.15 -25.55
C TYR A 478 14.37 -5.19 -25.15
N LEU A 479 13.23 -5.32 -25.81
CA LEU A 479 11.97 -4.69 -25.38
C LEU A 479 11.02 -5.79 -24.97
N LEU A 480 10.55 -5.73 -23.73
CA LEU A 480 9.52 -6.60 -23.18
C LEU A 480 8.24 -5.76 -23.01
N LEU A 481 7.25 -6.01 -23.85
CA LEU A 481 6.02 -5.23 -23.91
C LEU A 481 4.81 -6.10 -23.61
N THR A 482 3.87 -5.57 -22.86
CA THR A 482 2.60 -6.22 -22.51
C THR A 482 1.45 -5.67 -23.38
N PRO A 483 0.27 -6.32 -23.39
CA PRO A 483 -0.93 -5.73 -23.98
C PRO A 483 -1.31 -4.37 -23.40
N LEU A 484 -0.88 -4.08 -22.15
CA LEU A 484 -1.12 -2.82 -21.46
C LEU A 484 -0.06 -1.74 -21.75
N SER A 485 0.89 -2.00 -22.67
CA SER A 485 1.93 -1.01 -23.00
C SER A 485 1.36 0.32 -23.48
N GLY A 486 0.21 0.31 -24.16
CA GLY A 486 -0.51 1.51 -24.57
C GLY A 486 -1.07 2.34 -23.43
N ASP A 487 -1.27 1.73 -22.28
CA ASP A 487 -1.75 2.41 -21.07
C ASP A 487 -0.59 2.99 -20.21
N ARG A 488 0.68 2.79 -20.63
CA ARG A 488 1.85 3.21 -19.88
C ARG A 488 2.85 4.00 -20.71
N ILE A 489 3.01 3.67 -21.98
CA ILE A 489 3.94 4.29 -22.93
C ILE A 489 3.16 5.18 -23.91
N PRO A 490 3.60 6.42 -24.15
CA PRO A 490 2.91 7.35 -25.07
C PRO A 490 3.23 7.02 -26.54
N TRP A 491 2.69 5.91 -27.02
CA TRP A 491 2.90 5.44 -28.38
C TRP A 491 2.50 6.48 -29.42
N ASN A 492 3.32 6.61 -30.44
CA ASN A 492 3.07 7.39 -31.64
C ASN A 492 3.80 6.77 -32.83
N ARG A 493 3.54 7.29 -34.04
CA ARG A 493 4.15 6.78 -35.27
C ARG A 493 5.68 6.75 -35.23
N GLN A 494 6.33 7.68 -34.54
CA GLN A 494 7.79 7.72 -34.45
C GLN A 494 8.32 6.55 -33.60
N LEU A 495 7.73 6.29 -32.42
CA LEU A 495 8.10 5.17 -31.56
C LEU A 495 7.80 3.83 -32.22
N GLU A 496 6.61 3.70 -32.80
CA GLU A 496 6.20 2.49 -33.54
C GLU A 496 7.17 2.17 -34.68
N SER A 497 7.41 3.15 -35.57
CA SER A 497 8.33 2.98 -36.71
C SER A 497 9.77 2.73 -36.27
N TYR A 498 10.19 3.26 -35.11
CA TYR A 498 11.51 2.96 -34.57
C TYR A 498 11.60 1.51 -34.10
N VAL A 499 10.61 1.05 -33.35
CA VAL A 499 10.55 -0.33 -32.83
C VAL A 499 10.44 -1.34 -33.99
N GLU A 500 9.60 -1.08 -34.99
CA GLU A 500 9.45 -1.96 -36.16
C GLU A 500 10.73 -2.10 -36.96
N ARG A 501 11.49 -1.02 -37.14
CA ARG A 501 12.74 -1.04 -37.92
C ARG A 501 13.92 -1.66 -37.17
N ASN A 502 13.99 -1.54 -35.86
CA ASN A 502 15.18 -1.88 -35.08
C ASN A 502 15.00 -3.12 -34.20
N PHE A 503 13.80 -3.61 -34.00
CA PHE A 503 13.54 -4.74 -33.10
C PHE A 503 12.72 -5.83 -33.78
N HIS A 504 13.21 -7.06 -33.70
CA HIS A 504 12.51 -8.23 -34.22
C HIS A 504 11.92 -9.05 -33.07
N PRO A 505 10.68 -9.58 -33.22
CA PRO A 505 10.06 -10.41 -32.20
C PRO A 505 10.86 -11.72 -32.06
N VAL A 506 11.19 -12.08 -30.82
CA VAL A 506 11.87 -13.35 -30.49
C VAL A 506 10.97 -14.26 -29.65
N LEU A 507 9.97 -13.69 -28.99
CA LEU A 507 8.95 -14.41 -28.26
C LEU A 507 7.64 -13.63 -28.32
N GLN A 508 6.53 -14.33 -28.56
CA GLN A 508 5.21 -13.75 -28.53
C GLN A 508 4.24 -14.70 -27.84
N SER A 509 3.50 -14.16 -26.89
CA SER A 509 2.44 -14.86 -26.15
C SER A 509 1.23 -13.93 -25.99
N PRO A 510 0.08 -14.41 -25.51
CA PRO A 510 -1.08 -13.57 -25.24
C PRO A 510 -0.81 -12.44 -24.22
N VAL A 511 0.23 -12.58 -23.38
CA VAL A 511 0.47 -11.69 -22.26
C VAL A 511 1.70 -10.81 -22.42
N LEU A 512 2.61 -11.14 -23.35
CA LEU A 512 3.80 -10.35 -23.62
C LEU A 512 4.37 -10.59 -25.01
N VAL A 513 5.08 -9.59 -25.49
CA VAL A 513 5.91 -9.66 -26.70
C VAL A 513 7.32 -9.25 -26.32
N LEU A 514 8.29 -10.16 -26.53
CA LEU A 514 9.71 -9.87 -26.39
C LEU A 514 10.30 -9.62 -27.77
N LYS A 515 10.93 -8.47 -27.93
CA LYS A 515 11.63 -8.08 -29.17
C LYS A 515 13.11 -7.86 -28.87
N ARG A 516 13.98 -8.20 -29.82
CA ARG A 516 15.42 -8.01 -29.73
C ARG A 516 15.92 -7.05 -30.79
N ASN A 517 16.84 -6.17 -30.41
CA ASN A 517 17.61 -5.35 -31.35
C ASN A 517 18.85 -6.15 -31.82
N PRO A 518 18.92 -6.59 -33.11
CA PRO A 518 20.04 -7.38 -33.61
C PRO A 518 21.34 -6.58 -33.71
N ALA A 519 21.27 -5.25 -33.82
CA ALA A 519 22.44 -4.37 -33.90
C ALA A 519 23.05 -4.04 -32.53
N ALA A 520 22.33 -4.32 -31.41
CA ALA A 520 22.87 -4.09 -30.09
C ALA A 520 23.94 -5.14 -29.74
N PRO A 521 25.06 -4.74 -29.07
CA PRO A 521 26.11 -5.68 -28.70
C PRO A 521 25.56 -6.79 -27.80
N SER A 522 25.90 -8.05 -28.15
CA SER A 522 25.53 -9.18 -27.31
C SER A 522 26.27 -9.09 -25.96
N PRO A 523 25.62 -9.28 -24.83
CA PRO A 523 26.29 -9.30 -23.53
C PRO A 523 27.40 -10.39 -23.42
N LEU A 524 27.34 -11.38 -24.27
CA LEU A 524 28.37 -12.46 -24.38
C LEU A 524 29.62 -12.03 -25.14
N ALA A 525 29.65 -10.89 -25.80
CA ALA A 525 30.76 -10.41 -26.62
C ALA A 525 31.75 -9.49 -25.87
N LEU A 526 31.54 -9.21 -24.58
CA LEU A 526 32.54 -8.53 -23.78
C LEU A 526 33.60 -9.53 -23.34
N PRO A 527 34.88 -9.34 -23.69
CA PRO A 527 35.93 -10.19 -23.19
C PRO A 527 35.96 -10.16 -21.66
N LEU A 528 36.02 -11.33 -21.04
CA LEU A 528 36.27 -11.43 -19.61
C LEU A 528 37.52 -10.63 -19.26
N PRO A 529 37.56 -9.83 -18.22
CA PRO A 529 38.77 -9.16 -17.77
C PRO A 529 39.83 -10.24 -17.51
N PRO A 530 41.09 -9.97 -17.84
CA PRO A 530 42.17 -10.96 -17.65
C PRO A 530 42.21 -11.34 -16.16
N VAL A 531 42.21 -12.63 -15.91
CA VAL A 531 42.40 -13.20 -14.56
C VAL A 531 43.75 -12.70 -14.04
N PRO A 532 43.80 -12.01 -12.87
CA PRO A 532 45.07 -11.61 -12.31
C PRO A 532 45.93 -12.87 -12.04
N PRO A 533 47.25 -12.81 -12.30
CA PRO A 533 48.13 -13.94 -12.04
C PRO A 533 48.07 -14.29 -10.54
N ALA A 534 47.90 -15.58 -10.26
CA ALA A 534 47.96 -16.10 -8.91
C ALA A 534 49.32 -15.77 -8.29
N SER A 535 49.32 -14.96 -7.23
CA SER A 535 50.46 -14.69 -6.37
C SER A 535 50.39 -15.53 -5.11
#